data_05ad1bf4f7970caff96d93ae7d237977
#
_entry.id   05ad1bf4f7970caff96d93ae7d237977
#
_cell.length_a   1.000
_cell.length_b   1.000
_cell.length_c   1.000
_cell.angle_alpha   90.00
_cell.angle_beta   90.00
_cell.angle_gamma   90.00
#
_symmetry.space_group_name_H-M   'P 1'
#
loop_
_entity.id
_entity.type
_entity.pdbx_description
1 polymer ?
#
loop_
_entity_poly.entity_id
_entity_poly.type
_entity_poly.pdbx_seq_one_letter_code
_entity_poly.pdbx_strand_id
1 'polypeptide(L)'
;MTNVTPDVLRDLAPGGVLRVAINFGNPVLAQRDEDGKPRGVSVFLAGALADALGVPLQRVEFDAAGKVFAALEEDAWRVAFLAIEPVREEQIAFTEPYVVIEGTYLVSAAAPYRSVADLDQPGLRLAVGKGAAYDLFLSRTLQHAQLERATTSAAAVDLYLDQGLDAAAGVRQPLEAFASADARFRVLADAFTSIRQAMAVPRGYEAGAAFVARFLQHQKDSGAVKAALVANGQSDVAVAP
;
A
#
# COMPACT_ATOMS: atom_id res chain seq x y z
N MET A 1 -18.27 -19.23 -9.33
CA MET A 1 -17.54 -18.49 -10.41
C MET A 1 -18.27 -17.18 -10.63
N THR A 2 -17.53 -16.07 -10.65
CA THR A 2 -18.08 -14.74 -10.90
C THR A 2 -18.40 -14.62 -12.40
N ASN A 3 -19.66 -14.31 -12.73
CA ASN A 3 -20.06 -14.20 -14.14
C ASN A 3 -19.43 -12.96 -14.77
N VAL A 4 -18.62 -13.12 -15.81
CA VAL A 4 -18.03 -12.02 -16.59
C VAL A 4 -19.04 -11.56 -17.61
N THR A 5 -19.60 -10.36 -17.41
CA THR A 5 -20.57 -9.76 -18.33
C THR A 5 -19.88 -8.76 -19.27
N PRO A 6 -20.51 -8.39 -20.41
CA PRO A 6 -19.99 -7.34 -21.28
C PRO A 6 -19.72 -6.01 -20.54
N ASP A 7 -20.55 -5.66 -19.55
CA ASP A 7 -20.36 -4.44 -18.75
C ASP A 7 -19.12 -4.51 -17.88
N VAL A 8 -18.82 -5.68 -17.28
CA VAL A 8 -17.58 -5.90 -16.52
C VAL A 8 -16.36 -5.72 -17.42
N LEU A 9 -16.35 -6.29 -18.61
CA LEU A 9 -15.24 -6.16 -19.56
C LEU A 9 -15.09 -4.72 -20.06
N ARG A 10 -16.20 -4.02 -20.31
CA ARG A 10 -16.17 -2.61 -20.68
C ARG A 10 -15.52 -1.75 -19.58
N ASP A 11 -15.84 -2.02 -18.32
CA ASP A 11 -15.35 -1.27 -17.17
C ASP A 11 -13.86 -1.57 -16.89
N LEU A 12 -13.45 -2.85 -16.87
CA LEU A 12 -12.13 -3.27 -16.41
C LEU A 12 -11.11 -3.43 -17.55
N ALA A 13 -11.55 -3.81 -18.74
CA ALA A 13 -10.69 -4.11 -19.88
C ALA A 13 -11.25 -3.53 -21.19
N PRO A 14 -11.48 -2.21 -21.30
CA PRO A 14 -12.15 -1.59 -22.44
C PRO A 14 -11.42 -1.80 -23.79
N GLY A 15 -10.13 -2.05 -23.77
CA GLY A 15 -9.33 -2.40 -24.96
C GLY A 15 -8.98 -3.89 -25.07
N GLY A 16 -9.70 -4.78 -24.33
CA GLY A 16 -9.38 -6.20 -24.26
C GLY A 16 -8.15 -6.52 -23.40
N VAL A 17 -7.64 -5.57 -22.62
CA VAL A 17 -6.46 -5.72 -21.73
C VAL A 17 -6.79 -5.12 -20.37
N LEU A 18 -6.54 -5.85 -19.30
CA LEU A 18 -6.66 -5.35 -17.94
C LEU A 18 -5.38 -4.58 -17.54
N ARG A 19 -5.52 -3.27 -17.30
CA ARG A 19 -4.41 -2.43 -16.79
C ARG A 19 -4.48 -2.37 -15.27
N VAL A 20 -3.43 -2.86 -14.59
CA VAL A 20 -3.35 -2.92 -13.13
C VAL A 20 -2.14 -2.16 -12.61
N ALA A 21 -2.36 -1.20 -11.72
CA ALA A 21 -1.30 -0.49 -11.01
C ALA A 21 -0.67 -1.38 -9.94
N ILE A 22 0.64 -1.57 -10.00
CA ILE A 22 1.44 -2.26 -8.99
C ILE A 22 2.38 -1.27 -8.32
N ASN A 23 2.25 -1.12 -7.00
CA ASN A 23 3.07 -0.21 -6.20
C ASN A 23 4.21 -0.97 -5.50
N PHE A 24 5.43 -0.84 -6.00
CA PHE A 24 6.63 -1.39 -5.38
C PHE A 24 7.15 -0.56 -4.19
N GLY A 25 6.58 0.61 -3.92
CA GLY A 25 6.89 1.42 -2.74
C GLY A 25 6.40 0.82 -1.41
N ASN A 26 5.64 -0.29 -1.46
CA ASN A 26 5.27 -1.10 -0.30
C ASN A 26 5.69 -2.55 -0.50
N PRO A 27 6.88 -2.95 -0.02
CA PRO A 27 7.43 -4.29 -0.23
C PRO A 27 6.67 -5.40 0.49
N VAL A 28 5.76 -5.09 1.43
CA VAL A 28 4.84 -6.07 2.02
C VAL A 28 3.88 -6.63 0.96
N LEU A 29 3.49 -5.81 -0.01
CA LEU A 29 2.45 -6.15 -1.00
C LEU A 29 3.01 -6.50 -2.38
N ALA A 30 4.08 -5.83 -2.80
CA ALA A 30 4.73 -6.06 -4.08
C ALA A 30 6.25 -5.88 -3.96
N GLN A 31 6.98 -6.81 -4.53
CA GLN A 31 8.45 -6.86 -4.52
C GLN A 31 8.96 -7.25 -5.90
N ARG A 32 10.25 -7.14 -6.09
CA ARG A 32 10.97 -7.78 -7.20
C ARG A 32 11.82 -8.92 -6.64
N ASP A 33 11.88 -10.03 -7.35
CA ASP A 33 12.81 -11.12 -7.04
C ASP A 33 14.26 -10.74 -7.48
N GLU A 34 15.18 -11.69 -7.30
CA GLU A 34 16.60 -11.51 -7.66
C GLU A 34 16.81 -11.27 -9.17
N ASP A 35 15.90 -11.75 -10.01
CA ASP A 35 15.90 -11.52 -11.46
C ASP A 35 15.16 -10.22 -11.85
N GLY A 36 14.68 -9.44 -10.89
CA GLY A 36 13.90 -8.23 -11.10
C GLY A 36 12.43 -8.47 -11.47
N LYS A 37 11.94 -9.73 -11.45
CA LYS A 37 10.55 -10.04 -11.78
C LYS A 37 9.61 -9.65 -10.66
N PRO A 38 8.44 -9.06 -10.99
CA PRO A 38 7.41 -8.72 -10.03
C PRO A 38 6.88 -9.94 -9.27
N ARG A 39 6.80 -9.83 -7.93
CA ARG A 39 6.19 -10.81 -7.03
C ARG A 39 5.44 -10.10 -5.90
N GLY A 40 4.66 -10.85 -5.11
CA GLY A 40 3.89 -10.32 -3.99
C GLY A 40 2.40 -10.56 -4.16
N VAL A 41 1.63 -10.33 -3.08
CA VAL A 41 0.19 -10.57 -3.05
C VAL A 41 -0.56 -9.70 -4.07
N SER A 42 -0.15 -8.44 -4.30
CA SER A 42 -0.76 -7.58 -5.31
C SER A 42 -0.51 -8.09 -6.73
N VAL A 43 0.70 -8.60 -7.00
CA VAL A 43 1.05 -9.18 -8.31
C VAL A 43 0.27 -10.46 -8.56
N PHE A 44 0.14 -11.32 -7.54
CA PHE A 44 -0.68 -12.54 -7.59
C PHE A 44 -2.15 -12.20 -7.91
N LEU A 45 -2.76 -11.29 -7.14
CA LEU A 45 -4.15 -10.90 -7.31
C LEU A 45 -4.42 -10.26 -8.68
N ALA A 46 -3.47 -9.47 -9.21
CA ALA A 46 -3.56 -8.91 -10.55
C ALA A 46 -3.61 -9.97 -11.63
N GLY A 47 -2.74 -11.00 -11.54
CA GLY A 47 -2.73 -12.13 -12.46
C GLY A 47 -4.01 -12.94 -12.38
N ALA A 48 -4.41 -13.33 -11.17
CA ALA A 48 -5.64 -14.11 -10.94
C ALA A 48 -6.91 -13.36 -11.39
N LEU A 49 -6.94 -12.02 -11.29
CA LEU A 49 -8.05 -11.22 -11.81
C LEU A 49 -8.09 -11.22 -13.34
N ALA A 50 -6.95 -11.08 -14.01
CA ALA A 50 -6.87 -11.13 -15.46
C ALA A 50 -7.30 -12.51 -16.00
N ASP A 51 -6.86 -13.60 -15.34
CA ASP A 51 -7.30 -14.96 -15.65
C ASP A 51 -8.81 -15.13 -15.45
N ALA A 52 -9.37 -14.59 -14.37
CA ALA A 52 -10.81 -14.63 -14.09
C ALA A 52 -11.64 -13.86 -15.12
N LEU A 53 -11.09 -12.81 -15.71
CA LEU A 53 -11.71 -12.03 -16.78
C LEU A 53 -11.48 -12.63 -18.18
N GLY A 54 -10.52 -13.53 -18.33
CA GLY A 54 -10.12 -14.11 -19.62
C GLY A 54 -9.43 -13.10 -20.55
N VAL A 55 -8.68 -12.14 -20.00
CA VAL A 55 -7.99 -11.09 -20.76
C VAL A 55 -6.51 -11.00 -20.39
N PRO A 56 -5.64 -10.51 -21.29
CA PRO A 56 -4.26 -10.20 -20.96
C PRO A 56 -4.11 -9.17 -19.85
N LEU A 57 -3.06 -9.34 -19.02
CA LEU A 57 -2.67 -8.39 -17.98
C LEU A 57 -1.59 -7.42 -18.47
N GLN A 58 -1.81 -6.13 -18.31
CA GLN A 58 -0.80 -5.09 -18.40
C GLN A 58 -0.56 -4.50 -17.00
N ARG A 59 0.63 -4.71 -16.47
CA ARG A 59 1.05 -4.06 -15.22
C ARG A 59 1.56 -2.65 -15.50
N VAL A 60 1.04 -1.68 -14.73
CA VAL A 60 1.53 -0.29 -14.70
C VAL A 60 2.25 -0.13 -13.37
N GLU A 61 3.56 0.06 -13.41
CA GLU A 61 4.43 -0.04 -12.25
C GLU A 61 4.73 1.33 -11.65
N PHE A 62 4.67 1.42 -10.32
CA PHE A 62 4.91 2.62 -9.54
C PHE A 62 5.81 2.31 -8.35
N ASP A 63 6.54 3.32 -7.89
CA ASP A 63 7.42 3.27 -6.71
C ASP A 63 6.81 3.95 -5.46
N ALA A 64 5.60 4.53 -5.58
CA ALA A 64 4.90 5.20 -4.49
C ALA A 64 3.38 5.17 -4.65
N ALA A 65 2.64 5.02 -3.54
CA ALA A 65 1.18 5.03 -3.53
C ALA A 65 0.58 6.37 -3.99
N GLY A 66 1.24 7.49 -3.68
CA GLY A 66 0.82 8.81 -4.15
C GLY A 66 0.88 8.94 -5.66
N LYS A 67 1.87 8.31 -6.32
CA LYS A 67 1.99 8.28 -7.78
C LYS A 67 0.91 7.40 -8.42
N VAL A 68 0.55 6.26 -7.79
CA VAL A 68 -0.59 5.44 -8.24
C VAL A 68 -1.88 6.26 -8.24
N PHE A 69 -2.13 7.01 -7.15
CA PHE A 69 -3.34 7.82 -7.04
C PHE A 69 -3.34 8.97 -8.05
N ALA A 70 -2.23 9.67 -8.23
CA ALA A 70 -2.12 10.76 -9.22
C ALA A 70 -2.35 10.27 -10.66
N ALA A 71 -1.89 9.06 -11.01
CA ALA A 71 -2.06 8.47 -12.34
C ALA A 71 -3.52 8.10 -12.68
N LEU A 72 -4.44 8.24 -11.73
CA LEU A 72 -5.88 8.11 -11.96
C LEU A 72 -6.39 9.17 -12.94
N GLU A 73 -5.89 10.40 -12.85
CA GLU A 73 -6.27 11.51 -13.74
C GLU A 73 -5.88 11.25 -15.20
N GLU A 74 -4.86 10.42 -15.42
CA GLU A 74 -4.35 10.04 -16.75
C GLU A 74 -5.01 8.77 -17.29
N ASP A 75 -6.00 8.21 -16.59
CA ASP A 75 -6.61 6.91 -16.92
C ASP A 75 -5.57 5.78 -17.09
N ALA A 76 -4.48 5.82 -16.32
CA ALA A 76 -3.34 4.91 -16.49
C ALA A 76 -3.69 3.46 -16.11
N TRP A 77 -4.67 3.25 -15.24
CA TRP A 77 -5.05 1.92 -14.74
C TRP A 77 -6.56 1.79 -14.54
N ARG A 78 -7.05 0.55 -14.50
CA ARG A 78 -8.45 0.18 -14.18
C ARG A 78 -8.59 -0.46 -12.81
N VAL A 79 -7.55 -1.10 -12.32
CA VAL A 79 -7.49 -1.67 -10.97
C VAL A 79 -6.18 -1.27 -10.32
N ALA A 80 -6.21 -0.98 -9.04
CA ALA A 80 -5.03 -0.68 -8.24
C ALA A 80 -5.10 -1.38 -6.88
N PHE A 81 -3.99 -1.36 -6.15
CA PHE A 81 -3.88 -1.83 -4.77
C PHE A 81 -3.45 -0.66 -3.90
N LEU A 82 -4.39 -0.11 -3.14
CA LEU A 82 -4.19 1.09 -2.34
C LEU A 82 -4.84 0.94 -0.95
N ALA A 83 -4.31 1.66 0.02
CA ALA A 83 -4.97 1.82 1.29
C ALA A 83 -6.26 2.64 1.13
N ILE A 84 -7.30 2.24 1.86
CA ILE A 84 -8.54 3.00 2.00
C ILE A 84 -8.21 4.28 2.77
N GLU A 85 -8.40 5.43 2.12
CA GLU A 85 -8.16 6.76 2.69
C GLU A 85 -9.27 7.73 2.22
N PRO A 86 -9.79 8.60 3.08
CA PRO A 86 -10.94 9.45 2.75
C PRO A 86 -10.75 10.25 1.45
N VAL A 87 -9.58 10.85 1.25
CA VAL A 87 -9.28 11.63 0.03
C VAL A 87 -9.30 10.77 -1.24
N ARG A 88 -9.00 9.48 -1.14
CA ARG A 88 -9.04 8.55 -2.26
C ARG A 88 -10.45 8.04 -2.54
N GLU A 89 -11.26 7.88 -1.51
CA GLU A 89 -12.66 7.43 -1.63
C GLU A 89 -13.53 8.40 -2.43
N GLU A 90 -13.12 9.66 -2.56
CA GLU A 90 -13.82 10.63 -3.42
C GLU A 90 -13.82 10.22 -4.90
N GLN A 91 -12.75 9.54 -5.36
CA GLN A 91 -12.55 9.18 -6.76
C GLN A 91 -12.47 7.68 -7.01
N ILE A 92 -12.35 6.87 -5.97
CA ILE A 92 -12.12 5.43 -6.03
C ILE A 92 -13.22 4.68 -5.29
N ALA A 93 -13.72 3.60 -5.89
CA ALA A 93 -14.50 2.58 -5.22
C ALA A 93 -13.54 1.49 -4.72
N PHE A 94 -13.49 1.28 -3.40
CA PHE A 94 -12.68 0.25 -2.75
C PHE A 94 -13.49 -1.02 -2.50
N THR A 95 -12.82 -2.16 -2.56
CA THR A 95 -13.33 -3.40 -1.96
C THR A 95 -13.22 -3.34 -0.44
N GLU A 96 -13.77 -4.34 0.28
CA GLU A 96 -13.30 -4.63 1.62
C GLU A 96 -11.78 -4.86 1.61
N PRO A 97 -11.07 -4.59 2.72
CA PRO A 97 -9.63 -4.80 2.78
C PRO A 97 -9.27 -6.28 2.63
N TYR A 98 -8.12 -6.56 2.03
CA TYR A 98 -7.55 -7.91 1.97
C TYR A 98 -6.40 -8.11 2.95
N VAL A 99 -5.73 -7.02 3.33
CA VAL A 99 -4.59 -7.00 4.26
C VAL A 99 -4.70 -5.79 5.17
N VAL A 100 -4.32 -5.96 6.43
CA VAL A 100 -4.14 -4.87 7.40
C VAL A 100 -2.68 -4.86 7.83
N ILE A 101 -2.05 -3.71 7.70
CA ILE A 101 -0.66 -3.44 8.13
C ILE A 101 -0.64 -2.21 9.02
N GLU A 102 0.46 -2.00 9.74
CA GLU A 102 0.57 -0.93 10.72
C GLU A 102 1.48 0.21 10.24
N GLY A 103 1.08 1.44 10.56
CA GLY A 103 1.93 2.62 10.46
C GLY A 103 2.58 2.93 11.80
N THR A 104 3.92 3.04 11.83
CA THR A 104 4.70 3.34 13.03
C THR A 104 5.92 4.19 12.70
N TYR A 105 6.83 4.38 13.65
CA TYR A 105 8.04 5.19 13.47
C TYR A 105 9.32 4.39 13.68
N LEU A 106 10.30 4.68 12.83
CA LEU A 106 11.70 4.37 13.02
C LEU A 106 12.35 5.56 13.75
N VAL A 107 13.06 5.29 14.83
CA VAL A 107 13.77 6.29 15.62
C VAL A 107 15.20 5.81 15.94
N SER A 108 16.09 6.73 16.31
CA SER A 108 17.39 6.35 16.87
C SER A 108 17.21 5.48 18.13
N ALA A 109 18.02 4.47 18.31
CA ALA A 109 18.00 3.62 19.49
C ALA A 109 18.22 4.43 20.79
N ALA A 110 19.02 5.50 20.70
CA ALA A 110 19.31 6.41 21.82
C ALA A 110 18.22 7.48 22.05
N ALA A 111 17.25 7.63 21.13
CA ALA A 111 16.20 8.64 21.27
C ALA A 111 15.28 8.37 22.48
N PRO A 112 14.77 9.42 23.16
CA PRO A 112 13.97 9.26 24.36
C PRO A 112 12.54 8.74 24.09
N TYR A 113 12.09 8.73 22.84
CA TYR A 113 10.72 8.40 22.46
C TYR A 113 10.38 6.93 22.79
N ARG A 114 9.27 6.68 23.48
CA ARG A 114 8.83 5.36 23.92
C ARG A 114 7.54 4.91 23.25
N SER A 115 6.74 5.87 22.78
CA SER A 115 5.46 5.65 22.12
C SER A 115 5.31 6.57 20.92
N VAL A 116 4.36 6.26 20.03
CA VAL A 116 4.04 7.12 18.87
C VAL A 116 3.54 8.50 19.30
N ALA A 117 2.91 8.60 20.47
CA ALA A 117 2.41 9.86 21.01
C ALA A 117 3.55 10.85 21.40
N ASP A 118 4.73 10.35 21.70
CA ASP A 118 5.89 11.18 22.04
C ASP A 118 6.39 12.01 20.86
N LEU A 119 5.97 11.65 19.64
CA LEU A 119 6.44 12.28 18.40
C LEU A 119 5.52 13.40 17.88
N ASP A 120 4.40 13.69 18.54
CA ASP A 120 3.59 14.87 18.22
C ASP A 120 3.89 16.05 19.15
N GLN A 121 5.09 16.58 19.07
CA GLN A 121 5.56 17.71 19.90
C GLN A 121 6.02 18.88 19.03
N PRO A 122 5.89 20.13 19.53
CA PRO A 122 6.42 21.31 18.84
C PRO A 122 7.93 21.18 18.56
N GLY A 123 8.32 21.48 17.34
CA GLY A 123 9.72 21.47 16.90
C GLY A 123 10.22 20.12 16.38
N LEU A 124 9.47 19.01 16.56
CA LEU A 124 9.85 17.73 15.99
C LEU A 124 9.56 17.70 14.49
N ARG A 125 10.46 17.07 13.74
CA ARG A 125 10.38 16.91 12.28
C ARG A 125 10.39 15.43 11.91
N LEU A 126 9.36 15.00 11.19
CA LEU A 126 9.11 13.59 10.88
C LEU A 126 9.15 13.36 9.37
N ALA A 127 10.00 12.45 8.91
CA ALA A 127 10.06 12.08 7.49
C ALA A 127 8.89 11.18 7.11
N VAL A 128 8.27 11.45 5.94
CA VAL A 128 7.19 10.64 5.37
C VAL A 128 7.35 10.49 3.86
N GLY A 129 6.91 9.36 3.30
CA GLY A 129 6.75 9.20 1.85
C GLY A 129 5.50 9.92 1.37
N LYS A 130 5.65 10.89 0.48
CA LYS A 130 4.57 11.75 -0.03
C LYS A 130 3.40 10.94 -0.57
N GLY A 131 2.20 11.19 -0.05
CA GLY A 131 0.96 10.55 -0.47
C GLY A 131 0.84 9.08 -0.06
N ALA A 132 1.74 8.55 0.78
CA ALA A 132 1.53 7.26 1.43
C ALA A 132 0.36 7.34 2.43
N ALA A 133 -0.27 6.20 2.76
CA ALA A 133 -1.40 6.20 3.69
C ALA A 133 -1.05 6.81 5.05
N TYR A 134 0.13 6.52 5.56
CA TYR A 134 0.61 7.08 6.82
C TYR A 134 0.91 8.58 6.72
N ASP A 135 1.38 9.12 5.57
CA ASP A 135 1.49 10.58 5.35
C ASP A 135 0.10 11.22 5.38
N LEU A 136 -0.87 10.65 4.67
CA LEU A 136 -2.25 11.15 4.65
C LEU A 136 -2.89 11.12 6.05
N PHE A 137 -2.65 10.05 6.80
CA PHE A 137 -3.13 9.92 8.18
C PHE A 137 -2.49 10.98 9.09
N LEU A 138 -1.17 11.07 9.11
CA LEU A 138 -0.43 12.00 9.97
C LEU A 138 -0.74 13.46 9.61
N SER A 139 -0.94 13.77 8.33
CA SER A 139 -1.36 15.12 7.89
C SER A 139 -2.70 15.57 8.47
N ARG A 140 -3.58 14.61 8.84
CA ARG A 140 -4.89 14.93 9.44
C ARG A 140 -4.87 14.93 10.97
N THR A 141 -3.93 14.23 11.58
CA THR A 141 -3.98 13.91 13.01
C THR A 141 -2.94 14.61 13.87
N LEU A 142 -1.74 14.88 13.33
CA LEU A 142 -0.70 15.62 14.04
C LEU A 142 -1.15 17.05 14.32
N GLN A 143 -0.86 17.51 15.52
CA GLN A 143 -1.19 18.86 15.98
C GLN A 143 0.05 19.78 16.05
N HIS A 144 1.24 19.21 16.27
CA HIS A 144 2.44 19.97 16.63
C HIS A 144 3.64 19.65 15.75
N ALA A 145 3.92 18.38 15.49
CA ALA A 145 5.09 17.95 14.72
C ALA A 145 4.95 18.31 13.22
N GLN A 146 6.08 18.51 12.56
CA GLN A 146 6.15 18.88 11.15
C GLN A 146 6.51 17.68 10.30
N LEU A 147 5.83 17.55 9.14
CA LEU A 147 6.08 16.47 8.18
C LEU A 147 7.01 16.94 7.07
N GLU A 148 8.13 16.24 6.93
CA GLU A 148 9.08 16.39 5.83
C GLU A 148 8.84 15.26 4.81
N ARG A 149 8.55 15.63 3.55
CA ARG A 149 8.08 14.68 2.54
C ARG A 149 9.14 14.32 1.54
N ALA A 150 9.48 13.02 1.47
CA ALA A 150 10.28 12.44 0.42
C ALA A 150 9.39 11.90 -0.71
N THR A 151 9.97 11.62 -1.86
CA THR A 151 9.24 11.15 -3.06
C THR A 151 8.71 9.72 -2.94
N THR A 152 9.36 8.89 -2.11
CA THR A 152 8.99 7.49 -1.86
C THR A 152 9.11 7.16 -0.38
N SER A 153 8.58 6.01 0.04
CA SER A 153 8.73 5.52 1.43
C SER A 153 10.18 5.19 1.78
N ALA A 154 10.96 4.64 0.84
CA ALA A 154 12.39 4.39 1.06
C ALA A 154 13.16 5.70 1.21
N ALA A 155 12.95 6.65 0.32
CA ALA A 155 13.58 7.97 0.38
C ALA A 155 13.21 8.76 1.67
N ALA A 156 12.11 8.43 2.35
CA ALA A 156 11.78 9.04 3.63
C ALA A 156 12.74 8.60 4.74
N VAL A 157 13.21 7.34 4.71
CA VAL A 157 14.24 6.86 5.65
C VAL A 157 15.57 7.55 5.34
N ASP A 158 15.94 7.68 4.07
CA ASP A 158 17.15 8.41 3.68
C ASP A 158 17.09 9.88 4.13
N LEU A 159 15.95 10.55 3.93
CA LEU A 159 15.71 11.93 4.36
C LEU A 159 15.87 12.09 5.89
N TYR A 160 15.33 11.12 6.67
CA TYR A 160 15.49 11.09 8.11
C TYR A 160 16.97 11.06 8.52
N LEU A 161 17.76 10.21 7.85
CA LEU A 161 19.19 10.06 8.14
C LEU A 161 19.98 11.29 7.72
N ASP A 162 19.77 11.77 6.49
CA ASP A 162 20.56 12.85 5.89
C ASP A 162 20.34 14.20 6.59
N GLN A 163 19.11 14.45 7.03
CA GLN A 163 18.77 15.72 7.67
C GLN A 163 18.74 15.65 9.20
N GLY A 164 19.02 14.49 9.79
CA GLY A 164 18.99 14.31 11.24
C GLY A 164 17.61 14.65 11.82
N LEU A 165 16.54 14.17 11.17
CA LEU A 165 15.18 14.38 11.65
C LEU A 165 14.94 13.56 12.93
N ASP A 166 13.77 13.73 13.56
CA ASP A 166 13.46 13.06 14.83
C ASP A 166 12.99 11.61 14.63
N ALA A 167 12.27 11.33 13.52
CA ALA A 167 11.82 10.00 13.16
C ALA A 167 11.52 9.88 11.66
N ALA A 168 11.46 8.63 11.16
CA ALA A 168 10.83 8.30 9.89
C ALA A 168 9.56 7.49 10.13
N ALA A 169 8.42 7.96 9.61
CA ALA A 169 7.18 7.21 9.60
C ALA A 169 7.13 6.24 8.42
N GLY A 170 6.54 5.08 8.63
CA GLY A 170 6.41 4.08 7.57
C GLY A 170 5.55 2.89 7.97
N VAL A 171 5.45 1.94 7.05
CA VAL A 171 4.91 0.61 7.33
C VAL A 171 5.88 -0.16 8.23
N ARG A 172 5.36 -0.85 9.25
CA ARG A 172 6.15 -1.54 10.28
C ARG A 172 7.22 -2.46 9.69
N GLN A 173 6.86 -3.39 8.84
CA GLN A 173 7.77 -4.43 8.35
C GLN A 173 9.02 -3.89 7.62
N PRO A 174 8.91 -2.94 6.66
CA PRO A 174 10.09 -2.31 6.07
C PRO A 174 10.97 -1.56 7.09
N LEU A 175 10.36 -0.90 8.07
CA LEU A 175 11.11 -0.20 9.13
C LEU A 175 11.85 -1.20 10.04
N GLU A 176 11.21 -2.32 10.39
CA GLU A 176 11.83 -3.39 11.18
C GLU A 176 12.97 -4.07 10.41
N ALA A 177 12.80 -4.29 9.11
CA ALA A 177 13.88 -4.81 8.26
C ALA A 177 15.08 -3.86 8.25
N PHE A 178 14.86 -2.56 8.15
CA PHE A 178 15.91 -1.54 8.24
C PHE A 178 16.60 -1.57 9.62
N ALA A 179 15.84 -1.53 10.71
CA ALA A 179 16.37 -1.52 12.07
C ALA A 179 17.12 -2.80 12.41
N SER A 180 16.72 -3.94 11.83
CA SER A 180 17.43 -5.22 12.01
C SER A 180 18.81 -5.22 11.35
N ALA A 181 19.01 -4.44 10.31
CA ALA A 181 20.29 -4.30 9.62
C ALA A 181 21.22 -3.27 10.30
N ASP A 182 20.67 -2.36 11.12
CA ASP A 182 21.42 -1.30 11.78
C ASP A 182 20.94 -1.05 13.22
N ALA A 183 21.65 -1.59 14.20
CA ALA A 183 21.31 -1.50 15.63
C ALA A 183 21.33 -0.07 16.22
N ARG A 184 21.74 0.94 15.45
CA ARG A 184 21.60 2.37 15.84
C ARG A 184 20.15 2.84 15.83
N PHE A 185 19.25 2.05 15.24
CA PHE A 185 17.84 2.39 15.09
C PHE A 185 16.94 1.33 15.72
N ARG A 186 15.73 1.71 16.02
CA ARG A 186 14.65 0.84 16.48
C ARG A 186 13.30 1.32 15.97
N VAL A 187 12.36 0.42 15.87
CA VAL A 187 10.95 0.73 15.57
C VAL A 187 10.18 0.84 16.89
N LEU A 188 9.24 1.78 16.98
CA LEU A 188 8.36 1.88 18.14
C LEU A 188 7.39 0.69 18.18
N ALA A 189 7.14 0.19 19.41
CA ALA A 189 6.33 -1.01 19.61
C ALA A 189 4.85 -0.81 19.24
N ASP A 190 4.32 0.39 19.49
CA ASP A 190 2.96 0.77 19.15
C ASP A 190 2.84 1.27 17.70
N ALA A 191 1.61 1.44 17.24
CA ALA A 191 1.28 1.95 15.92
C ALA A 191 0.38 3.18 16.04
N PHE A 192 0.60 4.19 15.21
CA PHE A 192 -0.29 5.35 15.17
C PHE A 192 -1.53 5.08 14.30
N THR A 193 -1.47 4.11 13.39
CA THR A 193 -2.62 3.74 12.55
C THR A 193 -2.55 2.30 12.06
N SER A 194 -3.74 1.74 11.79
CA SER A 194 -3.94 0.52 11.01
C SER A 194 -4.26 0.89 9.58
N ILE A 195 -3.47 0.41 8.63
CA ILE A 195 -3.58 0.69 7.20
C ILE A 195 -4.32 -0.46 6.52
N ARG A 196 -5.55 -0.22 6.10
CA ARG A 196 -6.40 -1.20 5.43
C ARG A 196 -6.13 -1.17 3.93
N GLN A 197 -5.51 -2.23 3.41
CA GLN A 197 -5.18 -2.36 1.99
C GLN A 197 -6.29 -3.06 1.23
N ALA A 198 -6.77 -2.44 0.14
CA ALA A 198 -7.88 -2.93 -0.66
C ALA A 198 -7.57 -2.91 -2.16
N MET A 199 -8.38 -3.60 -2.95
CA MET A 199 -8.41 -3.40 -4.38
C MET A 199 -9.27 -2.15 -4.68
N ALA A 200 -8.85 -1.40 -5.67
CA ALA A 200 -9.38 -0.09 -6.01
C ALA A 200 -9.79 -0.06 -7.48
N VAL A 201 -10.98 0.45 -7.76
CA VAL A 201 -11.51 0.69 -9.12
C VAL A 201 -11.92 2.16 -9.20
N PRO A 202 -11.62 2.90 -10.27
CA PRO A 202 -12.10 4.28 -10.40
C PRO A 202 -13.63 4.36 -10.30
N ARG A 203 -14.17 5.40 -9.68
CA ARG A 203 -15.64 5.59 -9.62
C ARG A 203 -16.24 5.72 -11.02
N GLY A 204 -17.50 5.29 -11.17
CA GLY A 204 -18.20 5.26 -12.45
C GLY A 204 -18.07 3.92 -13.20
N TYR A 205 -17.33 2.95 -12.64
CA TYR A 205 -17.19 1.60 -13.19
C TYR A 205 -17.83 0.57 -12.25
N GLU A 206 -19.15 0.71 -12.02
CA GLU A 206 -19.88 -0.04 -10.98
C GLU A 206 -19.89 -1.54 -11.22
N ALA A 207 -20.04 -1.99 -12.48
CA ALA A 207 -20.04 -3.42 -12.82
C ALA A 207 -18.66 -4.02 -12.55
N GLY A 208 -17.60 -3.29 -12.91
CA GLY A 208 -16.21 -3.63 -12.62
C GLY A 208 -15.92 -3.68 -11.12
N ALA A 209 -16.32 -2.66 -10.36
CA ALA A 209 -16.11 -2.59 -8.93
C ALA A 209 -16.82 -3.74 -8.19
N ALA A 210 -18.08 -4.04 -8.55
CA ALA A 210 -18.82 -5.16 -7.98
C ALA A 210 -18.19 -6.51 -8.32
N PHE A 211 -17.62 -6.67 -9.52
CA PHE A 211 -16.90 -7.88 -9.92
C PHE A 211 -15.63 -8.05 -9.09
N VAL A 212 -14.80 -7.00 -8.98
CA VAL A 212 -13.54 -7.02 -8.22
C VAL A 212 -13.80 -7.32 -6.74
N ALA A 213 -14.86 -6.76 -6.15
CA ALA A 213 -15.24 -7.05 -4.77
C ALA A 213 -15.56 -8.54 -4.54
N ARG A 214 -16.40 -9.14 -5.40
CA ARG A 214 -16.71 -10.59 -5.32
C ARG A 214 -15.50 -11.46 -5.60
N PHE A 215 -14.67 -11.08 -6.57
CA PHE A 215 -13.42 -11.76 -6.87
C PHE A 215 -12.50 -11.79 -5.64
N LEU A 216 -12.28 -10.64 -5.02
CA LEU A 216 -11.40 -10.55 -3.86
C LEU A 216 -11.94 -11.37 -2.69
N GLN A 217 -13.23 -11.31 -2.41
CA GLN A 217 -13.83 -12.12 -1.34
C GLN A 217 -13.59 -13.60 -1.59
N HIS A 218 -13.78 -14.07 -2.82
CA HIS A 218 -13.46 -15.46 -3.19
C HIS A 218 -11.98 -15.82 -2.97
N GLN A 219 -11.03 -14.92 -3.30
CA GLN A 219 -9.61 -15.14 -3.05
C GLN A 219 -9.28 -15.17 -1.54
N LYS A 220 -10.00 -14.43 -0.71
CA LYS A 220 -9.89 -14.48 0.75
C LYS A 220 -10.44 -15.81 1.29
N ASP A 221 -11.65 -16.17 0.92
CA ASP A 221 -12.36 -17.38 1.39
C ASP A 221 -11.63 -18.68 1.00
N SER A 222 -11.00 -18.70 -0.16
CA SER A 222 -10.20 -19.85 -0.64
C SER A 222 -8.83 -19.97 0.04
N GLY A 223 -8.41 -18.96 0.83
CA GLY A 223 -7.08 -18.91 1.43
C GLY A 223 -5.97 -18.47 0.46
N ALA A 224 -6.29 -18.12 -0.78
CA ALA A 224 -5.29 -17.76 -1.79
C ALA A 224 -4.51 -16.48 -1.41
N VAL A 225 -5.17 -15.50 -0.80
CA VAL A 225 -4.51 -14.28 -0.27
C VAL A 225 -3.45 -14.67 0.78
N LYS A 226 -3.79 -15.54 1.75
CA LYS A 226 -2.84 -15.98 2.76
C LYS A 226 -1.69 -16.77 2.16
N ALA A 227 -1.99 -17.67 1.23
CA ALA A 227 -0.95 -18.44 0.54
C ALA A 227 0.02 -17.52 -0.23
N ALA A 228 -0.50 -16.49 -0.92
CA ALA A 228 0.34 -15.51 -1.62
C ALA A 228 1.21 -14.68 -0.67
N LEU A 229 0.72 -14.29 0.50
CA LEU A 229 1.52 -13.61 1.53
C LEU A 229 2.66 -14.51 2.02
N VAL A 230 2.36 -15.75 2.40
CA VAL A 230 3.37 -16.71 2.86
C VAL A 230 4.44 -16.98 1.80
N ALA A 231 4.04 -17.20 0.55
CA ALA A 231 4.96 -17.46 -0.56
C ALA A 231 5.91 -16.27 -0.85
N ASN A 232 5.57 -15.07 -0.36
CA ASN A 232 6.38 -13.86 -0.53
C ASN A 232 7.06 -13.39 0.77
N GLY A 233 7.16 -14.27 1.79
CA GLY A 233 7.87 -13.99 3.04
C GLY A 233 7.10 -13.07 3.99
N GLN A 234 5.77 -12.95 3.84
CA GLN A 234 4.89 -12.10 4.64
C GLN A 234 3.93 -12.95 5.49
N SER A 235 4.45 -13.98 6.14
CA SER A 235 3.64 -14.94 6.91
C SER A 235 2.98 -14.34 8.15
N ASP A 236 3.56 -13.29 8.70
CA ASP A 236 3.10 -12.53 9.88
C ASP A 236 2.02 -11.49 9.55
N VAL A 237 1.86 -11.17 8.26
CA VAL A 237 0.83 -10.22 7.83
C VAL A 237 -0.56 -10.84 7.89
N ALA A 238 -1.47 -10.16 8.57
CA ALA A 238 -2.85 -10.61 8.72
C ALA A 238 -3.66 -10.37 7.44
N VAL A 239 -4.38 -11.41 7.00
CA VAL A 239 -5.48 -11.24 6.03
C VAL A 239 -6.62 -10.56 6.77
N ALA A 240 -7.18 -9.53 6.17
CA ALA A 240 -8.34 -8.84 6.72
C ALA A 240 -9.58 -9.76 6.74
N PRO A 241 -10.46 -9.62 7.74
CA PRO A 241 -11.68 -10.42 7.84
C PRO A 241 -12.65 -10.22 6.67
#